data_d6b77e7bba1a7a69489f6f832d8d828c
#
_entry.id   d6b77e7bba1a7a69489f6f832d8d828c
#
_cell.length_a   1.000
_cell.length_b   1.000
_cell.length_c   1.000
_cell.angle_alpha   90.00
_cell.angle_beta   90.00
_cell.angle_gamma   90.00
#
_symmetry.space_group_name_H-M   'P 1'
#
loop_
_entity.id
_entity.type
_entity.pdbx_description
1 polymer ?
#
loop_
_entity_poly.entity_id
_entity_poly.type
_entity_poly.pdbx_seq_one_letter_code
_entity_poly.pdbx_strand_id
1 'polypeptide(L)'
;MEVLNSKLSVKNLNKSFDGKKVLNDLSFELYEGEFLSILGPSGCGKTTLLRILIGLDRADSGEILKNGKDISGLSSLQRGMGIVFQNYALFPNMTVLENVKYALTLRPETRKNAQEIAVRTLEQVGLTDQMYKRPNQLSGGQQQRVAIARTLATNPDIILLDEPISALDVTNREIMKAELKALQKKFNVTMLFITHDQEEAFFLSDRIMVMDNGNIQQMDTPLNIYQNPANDYVKEFVVDMLDKKYTDMLRYTGRAAYEE
;
A
#
# COMPACT_ATOMS: atom_id res chain seq x y z
N MET A 1 25.37 -0.14 -12.15
CA MET A 1 24.43 -0.07 -11.03
C MET A 1 23.64 1.21 -11.21
N GLU A 2 22.34 1.11 -11.50
CA GLU A 2 21.47 2.30 -11.45
C GLU A 2 21.49 2.84 -10.03
N VAL A 3 21.76 4.13 -9.89
CA VAL A 3 21.69 4.82 -8.60
C VAL A 3 20.21 4.92 -8.25
N LEU A 4 19.72 4.05 -7.36
CA LEU A 4 18.36 4.10 -6.88
C LEU A 4 18.14 5.43 -6.14
N ASN A 5 17.24 6.26 -6.65
CA ASN A 5 16.93 7.54 -6.05
C ASN A 5 15.96 7.33 -4.87
N SER A 6 16.39 7.69 -3.65
CA SER A 6 15.56 7.58 -2.45
C SER A 6 14.40 8.59 -2.52
N LYS A 7 13.17 8.08 -2.59
CA LYS A 7 11.94 8.87 -2.61
C LYS A 7 11.47 9.24 -1.22
N LEU A 8 11.58 8.28 -0.28
CA LEU A 8 11.25 8.44 1.12
C LEU A 8 12.32 7.75 1.98
N SER A 9 12.88 8.45 2.94
CA SER A 9 13.82 7.92 3.93
C SER A 9 13.23 8.08 5.33
N VAL A 10 13.17 6.99 6.06
CA VAL A 10 12.74 6.94 7.47
C VAL A 10 13.95 6.58 8.30
N LYS A 11 14.24 7.36 9.38
CA LYS A 11 15.40 7.17 10.22
C LYS A 11 15.03 7.15 11.69
N ASN A 12 15.37 6.06 12.38
CA ASN A 12 15.23 5.86 13.82
C ASN A 12 13.83 6.22 14.36
N LEU A 13 12.79 5.85 13.60
CA LEU A 13 11.40 6.19 13.90
C LEU A 13 10.91 5.39 15.09
N ASN A 14 10.42 6.08 16.11
CA ASN A 14 9.87 5.47 17.32
C ASN A 14 8.45 5.96 17.58
N LYS A 15 7.59 5.07 18.09
CA LYS A 15 6.23 5.38 18.52
C LYS A 15 5.79 4.51 19.66
N SER A 16 5.22 5.13 20.69
CA SER A 16 4.57 4.46 21.81
C SER A 16 3.16 5.01 22.02
N PHE A 17 2.27 4.17 22.54
CA PHE A 17 0.96 4.56 23.06
C PHE A 17 0.83 4.01 24.49
N ASP A 18 0.45 4.85 25.43
CA ASP A 18 0.28 4.50 26.84
C ASP A 18 1.47 3.71 27.42
N GLY A 19 2.69 4.12 27.08
CA GLY A 19 3.93 3.49 27.52
C GLY A 19 4.30 2.19 26.78
N LYS A 20 3.44 1.66 25.90
CA LYS A 20 3.75 0.49 25.08
C LYS A 20 4.37 0.91 23.76
N LYS A 21 5.60 0.43 23.48
CA LYS A 21 6.24 0.64 22.18
C LYS A 21 5.47 -0.09 21.08
N VAL A 22 5.19 0.62 20.00
CA VAL A 22 4.50 0.12 18.79
C VAL A 22 5.42 0.16 17.59
N LEU A 23 6.31 1.16 17.49
CA LEU A 23 7.39 1.20 16.52
C LEU A 23 8.70 1.40 17.26
N ASN A 24 9.71 0.62 16.93
CA ASN A 24 10.97 0.57 17.63
C ASN A 24 12.14 0.76 16.66
N ASP A 25 12.68 1.97 16.63
CA ASP A 25 13.89 2.35 15.87
C ASP A 25 13.85 1.96 14.39
N LEU A 26 12.70 2.20 13.72
CA LEU A 26 12.55 1.84 12.33
C LEU A 26 13.36 2.74 11.41
N SER A 27 14.18 2.12 10.56
CA SER A 27 14.93 2.82 9.52
C SER A 27 14.85 2.08 8.20
N PHE A 28 14.43 2.77 7.12
CA PHE A 28 14.33 2.19 5.79
C PHE A 28 14.26 3.27 4.71
N GLU A 29 14.52 2.83 3.47
CA GLU A 29 14.41 3.64 2.27
C GLU A 29 13.33 3.07 1.34
N LEU A 30 12.54 3.95 0.73
CA LEU A 30 11.62 3.65 -0.36
C LEU A 30 12.11 4.39 -1.61
N TYR A 31 12.34 3.65 -2.70
CA TYR A 31 12.91 4.21 -3.91
C TYR A 31 11.85 4.70 -4.90
N GLU A 32 12.25 5.58 -5.81
CA GLU A 32 11.35 6.12 -6.83
C GLU A 32 10.84 5.03 -7.77
N GLY A 33 9.52 4.98 -7.97
CA GLY A 33 8.85 3.96 -8.78
C GLY A 33 8.79 2.57 -8.14
N GLU A 34 9.29 2.39 -6.91
CA GLU A 34 9.28 1.11 -6.20
C GLU A 34 7.87 0.75 -5.69
N PHE A 35 7.58 -0.55 -5.73
CA PHE A 35 6.48 -1.17 -5.01
C PHE A 35 7.04 -1.90 -3.79
N LEU A 36 6.95 -1.29 -2.61
CA LEU A 36 7.39 -1.88 -1.34
C LEU A 36 6.19 -2.41 -0.56
N SER A 37 6.18 -3.70 -0.21
CA SER A 37 5.19 -4.24 0.74
C SER A 37 5.72 -4.28 2.16
N ILE A 38 4.87 -3.93 3.12
CA ILE A 38 5.06 -4.17 4.55
C ILE A 38 4.22 -5.36 4.95
N LEU A 39 4.88 -6.47 5.23
CA LEU A 39 4.27 -7.74 5.58
C LEU A 39 4.47 -8.04 7.07
N GLY A 40 3.42 -8.47 7.77
CA GLY A 40 3.50 -8.82 9.19
C GLY A 40 2.14 -9.12 9.78
N PRO A 41 2.09 -9.70 11.00
CA PRO A 41 0.85 -10.04 11.68
C PRO A 41 0.04 -8.79 12.08
N SER A 42 -1.23 -8.99 12.41
CA SER A 42 -2.06 -7.91 12.94
C SER A 42 -1.48 -7.37 14.24
N GLY A 43 -1.47 -6.03 14.38
CA GLY A 43 -0.97 -5.37 15.59
C GLY A 43 0.55 -5.15 15.66
N CYS A 44 1.34 -5.57 14.66
CA CYS A 44 2.80 -5.36 14.68
C CYS A 44 3.26 -3.92 14.37
N GLY A 45 2.33 -2.97 14.15
CA GLY A 45 2.66 -1.55 13.94
C GLY A 45 2.50 -1.01 12.52
N LYS A 46 2.14 -1.82 11.51
CA LYS A 46 2.05 -1.41 10.09
C LYS A 46 1.14 -0.20 9.85
N THR A 47 -0.10 -0.24 10.32
CA THR A 47 -1.06 0.87 10.18
C THR A 47 -0.59 2.12 10.94
N THR A 48 0.06 1.95 12.11
CA THR A 48 0.66 3.08 12.85
C THR A 48 1.77 3.74 12.04
N LEU A 49 2.67 2.95 11.44
CA LEU A 49 3.71 3.47 10.55
C LEU A 49 3.09 4.26 9.40
N LEU A 50 2.11 3.69 8.72
CA LEU A 50 1.44 4.33 7.60
C LEU A 50 0.75 5.65 8.01
N ARG A 51 0.07 5.69 9.18
CA ARG A 51 -0.57 6.90 9.72
C ARG A 51 0.45 8.00 10.04
N ILE A 52 1.63 7.62 10.55
CA ILE A 52 2.73 8.56 10.78
C ILE A 52 3.29 9.06 9.45
N LEU A 53 3.51 8.19 8.45
CA LEU A 53 4.03 8.60 7.15
C LEU A 53 3.10 9.59 6.43
N ILE A 54 1.78 9.37 6.46
CA ILE A 54 0.82 10.29 5.85
C ILE A 54 0.62 11.57 6.69
N GLY A 55 1.05 11.60 7.96
CA GLY A 55 0.91 12.75 8.87
C GLY A 55 -0.43 12.83 9.60
N LEU A 56 -1.12 11.70 9.81
CA LEU A 56 -2.29 11.57 10.68
C LEU A 56 -1.90 11.40 12.14
N ASP A 57 -0.77 10.71 12.39
CA ASP A 57 -0.18 10.57 13.72
C ASP A 57 1.24 11.15 13.71
N ARG A 58 1.78 11.45 14.90
CA ARG A 58 3.15 11.93 15.07
C ARG A 58 4.02 10.81 15.66
N ALA A 59 5.23 10.69 15.14
CA ALA A 59 6.27 9.89 15.80
C ALA A 59 6.69 10.54 17.12
N ASP A 60 7.20 9.75 18.06
CA ASP A 60 7.78 10.25 19.30
C ASP A 60 9.22 10.73 19.06
N SER A 61 9.95 10.09 18.15
CA SER A 61 11.27 10.49 17.67
C SER A 61 11.57 9.90 16.29
N GLY A 62 12.65 10.36 15.66
CA GLY A 62 13.07 9.96 14.34
C GLY A 62 12.77 11.01 13.28
N GLU A 63 13.22 10.76 12.06
CA GLU A 63 13.10 11.65 10.91
C GLU A 63 12.41 10.98 9.74
N ILE A 64 11.61 11.74 8.99
CA ILE A 64 10.99 11.31 7.74
C ILE A 64 11.39 12.32 6.66
N LEU A 65 12.20 11.86 5.73
CA LEU A 65 12.70 12.69 4.62
C LEU A 65 12.01 12.25 3.33
N LYS A 66 11.43 13.19 2.58
CA LYS A 66 10.90 12.98 1.23
C LYS A 66 11.71 13.79 0.23
N ASN A 67 12.30 13.13 -0.76
CA ASN A 67 13.24 13.76 -1.69
C ASN A 67 14.34 14.56 -0.94
N GLY A 68 14.85 14.02 0.16
CA GLY A 68 15.87 14.64 1.01
C GLY A 68 15.41 15.81 1.89
N LYS A 69 14.10 16.16 1.88
CA LYS A 69 13.53 17.23 2.72
C LYS A 69 12.78 16.63 3.88
N ASP A 70 13.01 17.14 5.09
CA ASP A 70 12.27 16.72 6.28
C ASP A 70 10.78 17.11 6.17
N ILE A 71 9.91 16.10 6.31
CA ILE A 71 8.46 16.25 6.30
C ILE A 71 7.82 15.86 7.64
N SER A 72 8.61 15.55 8.67
CA SER A 72 8.14 15.03 9.96
C SER A 72 7.11 15.97 10.62
N GLY A 73 7.33 17.28 10.54
CA GLY A 73 6.44 18.31 11.10
C GLY A 73 5.30 18.77 10.19
N LEU A 74 5.25 18.31 8.91
CA LEU A 74 4.27 18.78 7.94
C LEU A 74 2.92 18.08 8.13
N SER A 75 1.83 18.83 7.83
CA SER A 75 0.47 18.27 7.76
C SER A 75 0.34 17.29 6.58
N SER A 76 -0.65 16.39 6.63
CA SER A 76 -0.92 15.41 5.56
C SER A 76 -1.04 16.04 4.17
N LEU A 77 -1.72 17.20 4.08
CA LEU A 77 -1.87 17.93 2.82
C LEU A 77 -0.52 18.40 2.25
N GLN A 78 0.37 18.88 3.12
CA GLN A 78 1.68 19.41 2.73
C GLN A 78 2.68 18.31 2.36
N ARG A 79 2.49 17.08 2.85
CA ARG A 79 3.35 15.93 2.50
C ARG A 79 3.19 15.48 1.05
N GLY A 80 2.07 15.80 0.39
CA GLY A 80 1.84 15.51 -1.02
C GLY A 80 1.79 14.02 -1.36
N MET A 81 1.51 13.16 -0.37
CA MET A 81 1.31 11.74 -0.53
C MET A 81 -0.18 11.40 -0.58
N GLY A 82 -0.52 10.28 -1.21
CA GLY A 82 -1.87 9.74 -1.24
C GLY A 82 -2.05 8.55 -0.30
N ILE A 83 -3.28 8.28 0.14
CA ILE A 83 -3.61 7.10 0.95
C ILE A 83 -4.91 6.47 0.48
N VAL A 84 -4.93 5.13 0.45
CA VAL A 84 -6.13 4.30 0.29
C VAL A 84 -6.27 3.46 1.55
N PHE A 85 -7.37 3.64 2.27
CA PHE A 85 -7.68 2.90 3.50
C PHE A 85 -8.35 1.55 3.20
N GLN A 86 -8.28 0.62 4.12
CA GLN A 86 -8.88 -0.71 4.05
C GLN A 86 -10.40 -0.67 3.77
N ASN A 87 -11.12 0.30 4.35
CA ASN A 87 -12.55 0.49 4.15
C ASN A 87 -12.88 1.46 2.99
N TYR A 88 -11.87 1.76 2.14
CA TYR A 88 -11.94 2.70 1.02
C TYR A 88 -12.27 4.14 1.40
N ALA A 89 -12.89 4.39 2.55
CA ALA A 89 -13.29 5.71 3.10
C ALA A 89 -13.99 6.61 2.05
N LEU A 90 -14.87 6.04 1.23
CA LEU A 90 -15.66 6.79 0.25
C LEU A 90 -16.74 7.61 0.96
N PHE A 91 -17.03 8.78 0.41
CA PHE A 91 -18.15 9.60 0.87
C PHE A 91 -19.47 9.01 0.38
N PRO A 92 -20.32 8.44 1.26
CA PRO A 92 -21.48 7.64 0.84
C PRO A 92 -22.58 8.48 0.17
N ASN A 93 -22.64 9.77 0.48
CA ASN A 93 -23.63 10.69 -0.06
C ASN A 93 -23.21 11.37 -1.37
N MET A 94 -21.97 11.12 -1.83
CA MET A 94 -21.41 11.64 -3.08
C MET A 94 -21.41 10.58 -4.15
N THR A 95 -21.58 11.00 -5.41
CA THR A 95 -21.36 10.13 -6.57
C THR A 95 -19.88 9.74 -6.70
N VAL A 96 -19.58 8.78 -7.56
CA VAL A 96 -18.21 8.39 -7.91
C VAL A 96 -17.39 9.60 -8.40
N LEU A 97 -17.97 10.38 -9.31
CA LEU A 97 -17.32 11.57 -9.83
C LEU A 97 -17.07 12.62 -8.74
N GLU A 98 -18.03 12.86 -7.86
CA GLU A 98 -17.89 13.80 -6.74
C GLU A 98 -16.83 13.33 -5.74
N ASN A 99 -16.76 12.02 -5.44
CA ASN A 99 -15.70 11.44 -4.61
C ASN A 99 -14.30 11.73 -5.16
N VAL A 100 -14.09 11.50 -6.46
CA VAL A 100 -12.78 11.76 -7.09
C VAL A 100 -12.48 13.26 -7.19
N LYS A 101 -13.49 14.07 -7.49
CA LYS A 101 -13.35 15.53 -7.62
C LYS A 101 -13.09 16.24 -6.29
N TYR A 102 -13.54 15.69 -5.17
CA TYR A 102 -13.58 16.39 -3.87
C TYR A 102 -12.24 17.00 -3.48
N ALA A 103 -11.17 16.20 -3.43
CA ALA A 103 -9.84 16.68 -3.04
C ALA A 103 -9.29 17.74 -4.01
N LEU A 104 -9.63 17.66 -5.29
CA LEU A 104 -9.22 18.61 -6.33
C LEU A 104 -9.88 19.99 -6.12
N THR A 105 -11.11 20.01 -5.62
CA THR A 105 -11.83 21.28 -5.36
C THR A 105 -11.28 22.06 -4.16
N LEU A 106 -10.56 21.38 -3.26
CA LEU A 106 -9.94 21.99 -2.09
C LEU A 106 -8.58 22.64 -2.40
N ARG A 107 -7.97 22.32 -3.54
CA ARG A 107 -6.67 22.84 -3.95
C ARG A 107 -6.84 23.95 -4.97
N PRO A 108 -6.30 25.16 -4.73
CA PRO A 108 -6.44 26.29 -5.65
C PRO A 108 -5.97 25.97 -7.09
N GLU A 109 -4.86 25.21 -7.21
CA GLU A 109 -4.22 24.86 -8.48
C GLU A 109 -5.05 23.90 -9.35
N THR A 110 -5.87 23.03 -8.75
CA THR A 110 -6.68 22.03 -9.48
C THR A 110 -8.16 22.38 -9.55
N ARG A 111 -8.63 23.34 -8.73
CA ARG A 111 -10.06 23.67 -8.57
C ARG A 111 -10.76 23.94 -9.91
N LYS A 112 -10.12 24.71 -10.79
CA LYS A 112 -10.72 25.10 -12.08
C LYS A 112 -10.92 23.90 -13.01
N ASN A 113 -10.02 22.92 -12.98
CA ASN A 113 -9.99 21.76 -13.86
C ASN A 113 -10.43 20.48 -13.15
N ALA A 114 -10.96 20.57 -11.93
CA ALA A 114 -11.29 19.44 -11.07
C ALA A 114 -12.23 18.43 -11.73
N GLN A 115 -13.20 18.90 -12.51
CA GLN A 115 -14.14 18.08 -13.25
C GLN A 115 -13.43 17.27 -14.35
N GLU A 116 -12.62 17.92 -15.16
CA GLU A 116 -11.89 17.30 -16.28
C GLU A 116 -10.88 16.27 -15.76
N ILE A 117 -10.10 16.63 -14.72
CA ILE A 117 -9.14 15.71 -14.08
C ILE A 117 -9.85 14.47 -13.55
N ALA A 118 -10.99 14.64 -12.84
CA ALA A 118 -11.74 13.54 -12.25
C ALA A 118 -12.30 12.59 -13.33
N VAL A 119 -12.90 13.14 -14.39
CA VAL A 119 -13.42 12.34 -15.52
C VAL A 119 -12.29 11.52 -16.16
N ARG A 120 -11.18 12.17 -16.54
CA ARG A 120 -10.03 11.50 -17.15
C ARG A 120 -9.45 10.41 -16.23
N THR A 121 -9.38 10.65 -14.92
CA THR A 121 -8.87 9.64 -13.99
C THR A 121 -9.82 8.45 -13.88
N LEU A 122 -11.13 8.67 -13.87
CA LEU A 122 -12.14 7.60 -13.87
C LEU A 122 -12.10 6.77 -15.15
N GLU A 123 -11.89 7.39 -16.31
CA GLU A 123 -11.66 6.68 -17.57
C GLU A 123 -10.43 5.77 -17.51
N GLN A 124 -9.33 6.27 -16.91
CA GLN A 124 -8.07 5.53 -16.77
C GLN A 124 -8.16 4.28 -15.88
N VAL A 125 -9.10 4.27 -14.93
CA VAL A 125 -9.38 3.11 -14.04
C VAL A 125 -10.62 2.31 -14.46
N GLY A 126 -11.20 2.60 -15.65
CA GLY A 126 -12.32 1.85 -16.22
C GLY A 126 -13.64 2.04 -15.50
N LEU A 127 -13.93 3.24 -14.98
CA LEU A 127 -15.15 3.56 -14.24
C LEU A 127 -16.04 4.61 -14.92
N THR A 128 -15.90 4.81 -16.23
CA THR A 128 -16.65 5.81 -17.01
C THR A 128 -18.17 5.64 -16.83
N ASP A 129 -18.68 4.43 -16.97
CA ASP A 129 -20.13 4.14 -16.88
C ASP A 129 -20.66 4.21 -15.44
N GLN A 130 -19.79 4.32 -14.44
CA GLN A 130 -20.14 4.34 -13.03
C GLN A 130 -20.10 5.75 -12.41
N MET A 131 -19.73 6.78 -13.16
CA MET A 131 -19.44 8.14 -12.67
C MET A 131 -20.55 8.75 -11.82
N TYR A 132 -21.80 8.48 -12.17
CA TYR A 132 -22.97 9.06 -11.52
C TYR A 132 -23.60 8.17 -10.45
N LYS A 133 -23.07 6.95 -10.24
CA LYS A 133 -23.50 6.06 -9.16
C LYS A 133 -22.95 6.52 -7.82
N ARG A 134 -23.60 6.08 -6.74
CA ARG A 134 -23.12 6.24 -5.36
C ARG A 134 -22.39 4.98 -4.91
N PRO A 135 -21.50 5.05 -3.88
CA PRO A 135 -20.73 3.90 -3.40
C PRO A 135 -21.56 2.65 -3.10
N ASN A 136 -22.76 2.79 -2.53
CA ASN A 136 -23.65 1.67 -2.22
C ASN A 136 -24.25 0.94 -3.45
N GLN A 137 -24.05 1.48 -4.65
CA GLN A 137 -24.49 0.89 -5.93
C GLN A 137 -23.31 0.19 -6.66
N LEU A 138 -22.15 0.10 -6.03
CA LEU A 138 -20.93 -0.44 -6.60
C LEU A 138 -20.52 -1.75 -5.91
N SER A 139 -19.88 -2.66 -6.66
CA SER A 139 -19.18 -3.80 -6.07
C SER A 139 -17.96 -3.35 -5.25
N GLY A 140 -17.44 -4.20 -4.35
CA GLY A 140 -16.24 -3.90 -3.56
C GLY A 140 -15.04 -3.51 -4.41
N GLY A 141 -14.77 -4.23 -5.50
CA GLY A 141 -13.69 -3.89 -6.43
C GLY A 141 -13.91 -2.55 -7.15
N GLN A 142 -15.15 -2.19 -7.50
CA GLN A 142 -15.46 -0.87 -8.05
C GLN A 142 -15.25 0.23 -7.01
N GLN A 143 -15.68 0.04 -5.75
CA GLN A 143 -15.43 1.00 -4.67
C GLN A 143 -13.94 1.22 -4.45
N GLN A 144 -13.15 0.16 -4.48
CA GLN A 144 -11.70 0.23 -4.38
C GLN A 144 -11.10 1.06 -5.53
N ARG A 145 -11.49 0.80 -6.78
CA ARG A 145 -11.03 1.59 -7.94
C ARG A 145 -11.41 3.07 -7.80
N VAL A 146 -12.56 3.40 -7.22
CA VAL A 146 -12.92 4.79 -6.91
C VAL A 146 -11.96 5.40 -5.89
N ALA A 147 -11.61 4.68 -4.82
CA ALA A 147 -10.66 5.16 -3.82
C ALA A 147 -9.25 5.38 -4.40
N ILE A 148 -8.81 4.47 -5.27
CA ILE A 148 -7.54 4.61 -6.00
C ILE A 148 -7.61 5.81 -6.95
N ALA A 149 -8.69 5.98 -7.74
CA ALA A 149 -8.88 7.11 -8.63
C ALA A 149 -8.89 8.43 -7.88
N ARG A 150 -9.59 8.51 -6.73
CA ARG A 150 -9.60 9.70 -5.86
C ARG A 150 -8.19 10.09 -5.42
N THR A 151 -7.36 9.11 -5.13
CA THR A 151 -5.98 9.30 -4.73
C THR A 151 -5.11 9.73 -5.91
N LEU A 152 -5.16 9.00 -7.03
CA LEU A 152 -4.42 9.28 -8.26
C LEU A 152 -4.74 10.65 -8.86
N ALA A 153 -5.99 11.09 -8.80
CA ALA A 153 -6.42 12.40 -9.33
C ALA A 153 -5.63 13.57 -8.72
N THR A 154 -5.15 13.44 -7.49
CA THR A 154 -4.32 14.46 -6.84
C THR A 154 -2.85 14.44 -7.27
N ASN A 155 -2.49 13.53 -8.20
CA ASN A 155 -1.14 13.32 -8.72
C ASN A 155 -0.06 13.18 -7.63
N PRO A 156 -0.23 12.25 -6.68
CA PRO A 156 0.77 12.02 -5.64
C PRO A 156 1.96 11.28 -6.22
N ASP A 157 3.15 11.56 -5.71
CA ASP A 157 4.36 10.81 -6.06
C ASP A 157 4.58 9.55 -5.21
N ILE A 158 3.88 9.44 -4.08
CA ILE A 158 3.84 8.24 -3.22
C ILE A 158 2.37 7.93 -2.87
N ILE A 159 1.98 6.67 -3.02
CA ILE A 159 0.67 6.17 -2.58
C ILE A 159 0.87 5.12 -1.48
N LEU A 160 0.21 5.33 -0.36
CA LEU A 160 0.14 4.41 0.77
C LEU A 160 -1.16 3.60 0.67
N LEU A 161 -1.07 2.28 0.77
CA LEU A 161 -2.18 1.35 0.61
C LEU A 161 -2.31 0.51 1.89
N ASP A 162 -3.37 0.72 2.67
CA ASP A 162 -3.61 0.01 3.94
C ASP A 162 -4.59 -1.15 3.71
N GLU A 163 -4.06 -2.36 3.51
CA GLU A 163 -4.80 -3.61 3.23
C GLU A 163 -5.94 -3.44 2.20
N PRO A 164 -5.70 -2.80 1.05
CA PRO A 164 -6.77 -2.34 0.17
C PRO A 164 -7.57 -3.47 -0.48
N ILE A 165 -7.04 -4.71 -0.55
CA ILE A 165 -7.66 -5.85 -1.22
C ILE A 165 -8.14 -6.94 -0.25
N SER A 166 -7.96 -6.75 1.06
CA SER A 166 -8.30 -7.76 2.09
C SER A 166 -9.81 -8.06 2.16
N ALA A 167 -10.66 -7.10 1.84
CA ALA A 167 -12.12 -7.24 1.87
C ALA A 167 -12.72 -7.88 0.60
N LEU A 168 -11.91 -8.18 -0.42
CA LEU A 168 -12.37 -8.76 -1.68
C LEU A 168 -12.41 -10.29 -1.62
N ASP A 169 -13.34 -10.89 -2.38
CA ASP A 169 -13.32 -12.33 -2.66
C ASP A 169 -12.08 -12.73 -3.49
N VAL A 170 -11.76 -14.02 -3.53
CA VAL A 170 -10.56 -14.56 -4.16
C VAL A 170 -10.40 -14.11 -5.62
N THR A 171 -11.47 -14.21 -6.42
CA THR A 171 -11.41 -13.87 -7.86
C THR A 171 -11.14 -12.39 -8.06
N ASN A 172 -11.86 -11.53 -7.35
CA ASN A 172 -11.66 -10.08 -7.43
C ASN A 172 -10.31 -9.65 -6.88
N ARG A 173 -9.76 -10.37 -5.89
CA ARG A 173 -8.43 -10.11 -5.33
C ARG A 173 -7.32 -10.33 -6.37
N GLU A 174 -7.38 -11.45 -7.13
CA GLU A 174 -6.41 -11.73 -8.19
C GLU A 174 -6.43 -10.67 -9.31
N ILE A 175 -7.65 -10.29 -9.75
CA ILE A 175 -7.81 -9.22 -10.74
C ILE A 175 -7.20 -7.91 -10.21
N MET A 176 -7.50 -7.56 -8.96
CA MET A 176 -7.04 -6.30 -8.37
C MET A 176 -5.53 -6.25 -8.15
N LYS A 177 -4.88 -7.38 -7.80
CA LYS A 177 -3.40 -7.44 -7.74
C LYS A 177 -2.79 -7.06 -9.09
N ALA A 178 -3.27 -7.68 -10.17
CA ALA A 178 -2.78 -7.36 -11.52
C ALA A 178 -3.03 -5.88 -11.90
N GLU A 179 -4.19 -5.34 -11.55
CA GLU A 179 -4.54 -3.94 -11.79
C GLU A 179 -3.66 -2.96 -11.00
N LEU A 180 -3.40 -3.22 -9.72
CA LEU A 180 -2.51 -2.39 -8.90
C LEU A 180 -1.10 -2.32 -9.51
N LYS A 181 -0.55 -3.45 -9.94
CA LYS A 181 0.75 -3.49 -10.61
C LYS A 181 0.75 -2.75 -11.95
N ALA A 182 -0.33 -2.87 -12.73
CA ALA A 182 -0.50 -2.14 -13.98
C ALA A 182 -0.63 -0.62 -13.76
N LEU A 183 -1.40 -0.21 -12.74
CA LEU A 183 -1.55 1.20 -12.38
C LEU A 183 -0.22 1.79 -11.89
N GLN A 184 0.52 1.09 -11.04
CA GLN A 184 1.83 1.54 -10.57
C GLN A 184 2.78 1.82 -11.75
N LYS A 185 2.87 0.89 -12.72
CA LYS A 185 3.69 1.07 -13.92
C LYS A 185 3.17 2.20 -14.82
N LYS A 186 1.85 2.26 -15.06
CA LYS A 186 1.22 3.25 -15.95
C LYS A 186 1.43 4.68 -15.47
N PHE A 187 1.34 4.91 -14.15
CA PHE A 187 1.47 6.23 -13.55
C PHE A 187 2.89 6.52 -13.02
N ASN A 188 3.80 5.54 -13.11
CA ASN A 188 5.16 5.61 -12.55
C ASN A 188 5.16 6.13 -11.09
N VAL A 189 4.23 5.63 -10.28
CA VAL A 189 4.04 6.07 -8.90
C VAL A 189 4.74 5.12 -7.93
N THR A 190 5.36 5.67 -6.90
CA THR A 190 5.94 4.89 -5.81
C THR A 190 4.84 4.40 -4.88
N MET A 191 4.82 3.11 -4.54
CA MET A 191 3.77 2.51 -3.72
C MET A 191 4.34 1.84 -2.47
N LEU A 192 3.69 2.10 -1.33
CA LEU A 192 3.90 1.38 -0.09
C LEU A 192 2.60 0.67 0.29
N PHE A 193 2.65 -0.65 0.35
CA PHE A 193 1.48 -1.52 0.48
C PHE A 193 1.54 -2.32 1.78
N ILE A 194 0.52 -2.22 2.61
CA ILE A 194 0.39 -3.02 3.81
C ILE A 194 -0.46 -4.25 3.52
N THR A 195 0.04 -5.41 3.92
CA THR A 195 -0.70 -6.66 3.89
C THR A 195 -0.27 -7.59 5.02
N HIS A 196 -1.08 -8.58 5.31
CA HIS A 196 -0.74 -9.74 6.15
C HIS A 196 -0.66 -11.03 5.32
N ASP A 197 -0.90 -10.96 4.00
CA ASP A 197 -0.87 -12.10 3.07
C ASP A 197 0.47 -12.13 2.32
N GLN A 198 1.18 -13.27 2.43
CA GLN A 198 2.48 -13.47 1.81
C GLN A 198 2.40 -13.48 0.29
N GLU A 199 1.36 -14.09 -0.29
CA GLU A 199 1.21 -14.18 -1.75
C GLU A 199 0.99 -12.80 -2.37
N GLU A 200 0.21 -11.94 -1.71
CA GLU A 200 0.03 -10.55 -2.15
C GLU A 200 1.37 -9.79 -2.17
N ALA A 201 2.14 -9.90 -1.07
CA ALA A 201 3.44 -9.26 -0.96
C ALA A 201 4.41 -9.78 -2.03
N PHE A 202 4.49 -11.08 -2.26
CA PHE A 202 5.37 -11.70 -3.24
C PHE A 202 5.00 -11.38 -4.68
N PHE A 203 3.69 -11.27 -4.98
CA PHE A 203 3.22 -10.95 -6.33
C PHE A 203 3.45 -9.48 -6.71
N LEU A 204 3.21 -8.57 -5.77
CA LEU A 204 3.17 -7.14 -6.06
C LEU A 204 4.55 -6.47 -5.99
N SER A 205 5.44 -6.93 -5.11
CA SER A 205 6.54 -6.10 -4.61
C SER A 205 7.84 -6.26 -5.35
N ASP A 206 8.58 -5.17 -5.45
CA ASP A 206 9.99 -5.18 -5.82
C ASP A 206 10.85 -5.52 -4.59
N ARG A 207 10.47 -5.02 -3.39
CA ARG A 207 10.99 -5.45 -2.08
C ARG A 207 9.86 -5.64 -1.07
N ILE A 208 10.13 -6.49 -0.08
CA ILE A 208 9.23 -6.75 1.05
C ILE A 208 9.96 -6.40 2.34
N MET A 209 9.30 -5.64 3.22
CA MET A 209 9.69 -5.40 4.59
C MET A 209 8.88 -6.31 5.49
N VAL A 210 9.51 -7.30 6.11
CA VAL A 210 8.88 -8.17 7.10
C VAL A 210 8.96 -7.49 8.47
N MET A 211 7.81 -7.25 9.10
CA MET A 211 7.71 -6.61 10.41
C MET A 211 7.12 -7.55 11.46
N ASP A 212 7.68 -7.47 12.67
CA ASP A 212 7.12 -8.09 13.87
C ASP A 212 7.38 -7.22 15.10
N ASN A 213 6.38 -7.12 15.99
CA ASN A 213 6.48 -6.41 17.28
C ASN A 213 7.17 -5.03 17.18
N GLY A 214 6.81 -4.25 16.14
CA GLY A 214 7.33 -2.90 15.93
C GLY A 214 8.75 -2.84 15.38
N ASN A 215 9.34 -3.96 14.98
CA ASN A 215 10.70 -4.04 14.43
C ASN A 215 10.68 -4.54 12.98
N ILE A 216 11.65 -4.11 12.17
CA ILE A 216 11.94 -4.71 10.87
C ILE A 216 12.77 -5.96 11.11
N GLN A 217 12.26 -7.13 10.68
CA GLN A 217 12.95 -8.41 10.80
C GLN A 217 13.86 -8.67 9.58
N GLN A 218 13.38 -8.31 8.40
CA GLN A 218 14.13 -8.36 7.14
C GLN A 218 13.50 -7.42 6.13
N MET A 219 14.31 -6.85 5.25
CA MET A 219 13.84 -6.07 4.11
C MET A 219 14.69 -6.39 2.89
N ASP A 220 14.10 -7.05 1.90
CA ASP A 220 14.82 -7.51 0.71
C ASP A 220 13.85 -7.79 -0.45
N THR A 221 14.39 -8.25 -1.59
CA THR A 221 13.58 -8.79 -2.69
C THR A 221 12.82 -10.04 -2.25
N PRO A 222 11.64 -10.34 -2.84
CA PRO A 222 10.89 -11.56 -2.53
C PRO A 222 11.75 -12.82 -2.63
N LEU A 223 12.54 -12.94 -3.70
CA LEU A 223 13.41 -14.08 -3.91
C LEU A 223 14.44 -14.26 -2.80
N ASN A 224 15.09 -13.17 -2.36
CA ASN A 224 16.09 -13.25 -1.31
C ASN A 224 15.49 -13.54 0.07
N ILE A 225 14.31 -13.02 0.38
CA ILE A 225 13.59 -13.37 1.62
C ILE A 225 13.26 -14.88 1.65
N TYR A 226 12.84 -15.45 0.52
CA TYR A 226 12.51 -16.87 0.43
C TYR A 226 13.74 -17.77 0.55
N GLN A 227 14.82 -17.43 -0.16
CA GLN A 227 16.04 -18.25 -0.21
C GLN A 227 16.94 -18.09 1.00
N ASN A 228 16.97 -16.87 1.59
CA ASN A 228 17.88 -16.49 2.66
C ASN A 228 17.12 -15.74 3.78
N PRO A 229 16.18 -16.41 4.49
CA PRO A 229 15.49 -15.78 5.62
C PRO A 229 16.49 -15.40 6.72
N ALA A 230 16.40 -14.15 7.20
CA ALA A 230 17.37 -13.57 8.13
C ALA A 230 17.32 -14.20 9.53
N ASN A 231 16.19 -14.81 9.90
CA ASN A 231 16.00 -15.47 11.20
C ASN A 231 14.84 -16.48 11.15
N ASP A 232 14.66 -17.23 12.23
CA ASP A 232 13.61 -18.26 12.33
C ASP A 232 12.20 -17.67 12.18
N TYR A 233 11.95 -16.48 12.70
CA TYR A 233 10.66 -15.81 12.52
C TYR A 233 10.32 -15.56 11.06
N VAL A 234 11.25 -15.01 10.28
CA VAL A 234 11.02 -14.77 8.83
C VAL A 234 10.80 -16.09 8.11
N LYS A 235 11.59 -17.13 8.46
CA LYS A 235 11.41 -18.47 7.91
C LYS A 235 10.02 -19.02 8.18
N GLU A 236 9.58 -19.07 9.44
CA GLU A 236 8.29 -19.62 9.85
C GLU A 236 7.10 -18.79 9.30
N PHE A 237 7.17 -17.45 9.41
CA PHE A 237 6.08 -16.57 9.03
C PHE A 237 5.93 -16.41 7.54
N VAL A 238 7.00 -16.53 6.75
CA VAL A 238 6.98 -16.31 5.30
C VAL A 238 7.18 -17.61 4.54
N VAL A 239 8.36 -18.25 4.70
CA VAL A 239 8.77 -19.37 3.85
C VAL A 239 7.90 -20.59 4.12
N ASP A 240 7.83 -21.05 5.39
CA ASP A 240 7.10 -22.27 5.76
C ASP A 240 5.58 -22.12 5.46
N MET A 241 5.03 -20.90 5.56
CA MET A 241 3.63 -20.63 5.23
C MET A 241 3.38 -20.72 3.72
N LEU A 242 4.28 -20.19 2.88
CA LEU A 242 4.19 -20.32 1.43
C LEU A 242 4.34 -21.76 0.98
N ASP A 243 5.34 -22.48 1.52
CA ASP A 243 5.59 -23.90 1.21
C ASP A 243 4.41 -24.78 1.62
N LYS A 244 3.82 -24.52 2.78
CA LYS A 244 2.61 -25.21 3.23
C LYS A 244 1.46 -25.00 2.27
N LYS A 245 1.16 -23.75 1.88
CA LYS A 245 0.08 -23.46 0.92
C LYS A 245 0.30 -24.18 -0.41
N TYR A 246 1.53 -24.17 -0.91
CA TYR A 246 1.91 -24.87 -2.15
C TYR A 246 1.74 -26.40 -2.02
N THR A 247 2.24 -26.98 -0.94
CA THR A 247 2.13 -28.42 -0.67
C THR A 247 0.67 -28.86 -0.50
N ASP A 248 -0.14 -28.10 0.23
CA ASP A 248 -1.56 -28.39 0.40
C ASP A 248 -2.28 -28.35 -0.96
N MET A 249 -1.98 -27.37 -1.82
CA MET A 249 -2.56 -27.28 -3.16
C MET A 249 -2.18 -28.48 -4.02
N LEU A 250 -0.93 -28.96 -3.98
CA LEU A 250 -0.48 -30.15 -4.70
C LEU A 250 -1.22 -31.40 -4.22
N ARG A 251 -1.40 -31.57 -2.91
CA ARG A 251 -2.17 -32.68 -2.32
C ARG A 251 -3.62 -32.71 -2.80
N TYR A 252 -4.32 -31.54 -2.77
CA TYR A 252 -5.71 -31.44 -3.22
C TYR A 252 -5.88 -31.67 -4.71
N THR A 253 -4.89 -31.34 -5.52
CA THR A 253 -4.94 -31.50 -6.99
C THR A 253 -4.48 -32.88 -7.48
N GLY A 254 -4.02 -33.77 -6.58
CA GLY A 254 -3.47 -35.08 -6.92
C GLY A 254 -2.13 -35.04 -7.67
N ARG A 255 -1.49 -33.87 -7.78
CA ARG A 255 -0.20 -33.70 -8.48
C ARG A 255 1.02 -34.06 -7.62
N ALA A 256 0.85 -34.24 -6.31
CA ALA A 256 1.93 -34.68 -5.41
C ALA A 256 2.43 -36.14 -5.63
N ALA A 257 1.79 -36.91 -6.52
CA ALA A 257 2.14 -38.31 -6.79
C ALA A 257 3.11 -38.49 -7.95
N TYR A 258 3.64 -37.42 -8.54
CA TYR A 258 4.49 -37.51 -9.73
C TYR A 258 5.94 -37.03 -9.55
N GLU A 259 6.36 -36.72 -8.31
CA GLU A 259 7.74 -36.30 -8.00
C GLU A 259 8.44 -37.26 -7.01
N GLU A 260 8.28 -38.62 -7.18
CA GLU A 260 9.15 -39.64 -6.60
C GLU A 260 9.99 -40.31 -7.68
#